data_0b4af984483f8497beafd178b2d20ab6
#
_entry.id   0b4af984483f8497beafd178b2d20ab6
#
_cell.length_a   1.000
_cell.length_b   1.000
_cell.length_c   1.000
_cell.angle_alpha   90.00
_cell.angle_beta   90.00
_cell.angle_gamma   90.00
#
_symmetry.space_group_name_H-M   'P 1'
#
loop_
_entity.id
_entity.type
_entity.pdbx_description
1 polymer ?
#
loop_
_entity_poly.entity_id
_entity_poly.type
_entity_poly.pdbx_seq_one_letter_code
_entity_poly.pdbx_strand_id
1 'polypeptide(L)'
;IINEGEYGHITSGAVDYGAWWNYSFSRLGGLTMTDTDRWESAEVVRSKPGEPRLTSFIDRRDRALFSEAYNDPDSGIFTGRAKVANPEFTGPVTYIGQDEVAADVRLLADALPAGTPGFVAALSPGSAARLTNRYYDDEHELLADVGRAMRTEYQAITDAGLTVQF
;
A
#
# COMPACT_ATOMS: atom_id res chain seq x y z
N ILE A 1 -9.46 3.78 -23.16
CA ILE A 1 -8.64 3.19 -22.08
C ILE A 1 -9.57 2.92 -20.90
N ILE A 2 -9.53 1.73 -20.37
CA ILE A 2 -10.38 1.29 -19.27
C ILE A 2 -9.49 0.69 -18.18
N ASN A 3 -9.80 0.94 -16.89
CA ASN A 3 -9.13 0.30 -15.77
C ASN A 3 -10.09 -0.62 -14.99
N GLU A 4 -9.53 -1.35 -14.03
CA GLU A 4 -10.24 -2.27 -13.13
C GLU A 4 -11.10 -1.53 -12.08
N GLY A 5 -10.90 -0.22 -11.93
CA GLY A 5 -11.41 0.54 -10.81
C GLY A 5 -10.47 0.47 -9.61
N GLU A 6 -10.11 1.61 -9.04
CA GLU A 6 -9.11 1.73 -7.96
C GLU A 6 -9.43 0.86 -6.72
N TYR A 7 -10.71 0.57 -6.50
CA TYR A 7 -11.18 -0.26 -5.39
C TYR A 7 -11.62 -1.66 -5.81
N GLY A 8 -11.32 -2.05 -7.05
CA GLY A 8 -11.72 -3.34 -7.62
C GLY A 8 -10.77 -4.49 -7.32
N HIS A 9 -9.61 -4.21 -6.72
CA HIS A 9 -8.61 -5.24 -6.42
C HIS A 9 -9.16 -6.34 -5.52
N ILE A 10 -8.86 -7.58 -5.87
CA ILE A 10 -9.17 -8.73 -5.03
C ILE A 10 -8.25 -8.71 -3.82
N THR A 11 -8.84 -8.80 -2.65
CA THR A 11 -8.15 -8.79 -1.37
C THR A 11 -8.51 -10.01 -0.54
N SER A 12 -7.52 -10.58 0.13
CA SER A 12 -7.70 -11.62 1.11
C SER A 12 -7.61 -11.03 2.51
N GLY A 13 -8.65 -11.24 3.31
CA GLY A 13 -8.72 -10.75 4.68
C GLY A 13 -9.45 -9.42 4.83
N ALA A 14 -10.01 -9.22 6.00
CA ALA A 14 -10.79 -8.05 6.33
C ALA A 14 -10.01 -7.14 7.27
N VAL A 15 -9.51 -6.03 6.76
CA VAL A 15 -9.12 -4.90 7.57
C VAL A 15 -10.10 -3.76 7.30
N ASP A 16 -10.46 -3.00 8.31
CA ASP A 16 -11.54 -2.01 8.27
C ASP A 16 -11.29 -0.78 7.38
N TYR A 17 -10.20 -0.73 6.62
CA TYR A 17 -9.79 0.42 5.81
C TYR A 17 -10.18 0.36 4.34
N GLY A 18 -11.03 -0.59 3.98
CA GLY A 18 -11.47 -0.75 2.61
C GLY A 18 -10.45 -1.45 1.70
N ALA A 19 -10.83 -1.60 0.44
CA ALA A 19 -10.14 -2.44 -0.52
C ALA A 19 -8.69 -2.01 -0.78
N TRP A 20 -8.43 -0.70 -0.86
CA TRP A 20 -7.09 -0.18 -1.14
C TRP A 20 -6.06 -0.53 -0.05
N TRP A 21 -6.44 -0.41 1.22
CA TRP A 21 -5.55 -0.76 2.33
C TRP A 21 -5.28 -2.27 2.39
N ASN A 22 -6.34 -3.06 2.21
CA ASN A 22 -6.21 -4.51 2.13
C ASN A 22 -5.33 -4.94 0.96
N TYR A 23 -5.56 -4.38 -0.23
CA TYR A 23 -4.71 -4.61 -1.39
C TYR A 23 -3.24 -4.31 -1.09
N SER A 24 -2.96 -3.13 -0.51
CA SER A 24 -1.60 -2.66 -0.27
C SER A 24 -0.78 -3.61 0.62
N PHE A 25 -1.43 -4.28 1.58
CA PHE A 25 -0.71 -5.04 2.59
C PHE A 25 -0.95 -6.54 2.53
N SER A 26 -2.04 -7.01 1.95
CA SER A 26 -2.31 -8.45 1.83
C SER A 26 -1.38 -9.14 0.83
N ARG A 27 -0.78 -8.40 -0.09
CA ARG A 27 0.09 -8.95 -1.15
C ARG A 27 1.57 -8.93 -0.83
N LEU A 28 1.95 -8.36 0.32
CA LEU A 28 3.35 -8.32 0.77
C LEU A 28 3.53 -9.22 2.00
N GLY A 29 4.54 -10.09 1.93
CA GLY A 29 5.06 -10.84 3.07
C GLY A 29 6.13 -10.04 3.83
N GLY A 30 6.50 -10.52 5.00
CA GLY A 30 7.45 -9.83 5.90
C GLY A 30 6.78 -8.78 6.79
N LEU A 31 5.45 -8.75 6.81
CA LEU A 31 4.65 -7.84 7.62
C LEU A 31 4.05 -8.55 8.83
N THR A 32 4.01 -7.82 9.95
CA THR A 32 3.22 -8.19 11.13
C THR A 32 2.21 -7.09 11.41
N MET A 33 0.97 -7.48 11.68
CA MET A 33 -0.07 -6.55 12.11
C MET A 33 0.09 -6.26 13.59
N THR A 34 0.24 -5.01 13.96
CA THR A 34 0.37 -4.57 15.35
C THR A 34 -0.83 -3.71 15.74
N ASP A 35 -1.38 -3.97 16.92
CA ASP A 35 -2.40 -3.11 17.50
C ASP A 35 -1.73 -1.86 18.06
N THR A 36 -2.02 -0.71 17.46
CA THR A 36 -1.62 0.58 18.03
C THR A 36 -2.82 1.27 18.64
N ASP A 37 -2.68 1.67 19.89
CA ASP A 37 -3.78 2.30 20.62
C ASP A 37 -4.07 3.73 20.17
N ARG A 38 -3.16 4.39 19.47
CA ARG A 38 -3.34 5.78 18.96
C ARG A 38 -2.27 6.17 17.94
N TRP A 39 -2.65 7.12 17.12
CA TRP A 39 -1.77 7.91 16.31
C TRP A 39 -1.05 8.94 17.21
N GLU A 40 0.07 8.59 17.79
CA GLU A 40 0.91 9.58 18.46
C GLU A 40 1.51 10.52 17.42
N SER A 41 1.64 11.79 17.77
CA SER A 41 2.28 12.77 16.90
C SER A 41 3.77 12.42 16.77
N ALA A 42 4.14 11.85 15.66
CA ALA A 42 5.55 11.62 15.34
C ALA A 42 6.19 12.92 14.84
N GLU A 43 7.50 13.03 15.02
CA GLU A 43 8.28 14.13 14.47
C GLU A 43 8.12 14.18 12.93
N VAL A 44 7.89 15.39 12.40
CA VAL A 44 7.77 15.59 10.96
C VAL A 44 9.12 15.43 10.29
N VAL A 45 9.32 14.33 9.63
CA VAL A 45 10.54 14.03 8.86
C VAL A 45 10.39 14.50 7.42
N ARG A 46 11.44 15.04 6.83
CA ARG A 46 11.48 15.45 5.43
C ARG A 46 12.61 14.74 4.70
N SER A 47 12.29 14.15 3.55
CA SER A 47 13.29 13.64 2.64
C SER A 47 14.11 14.77 2.01
N LYS A 48 15.36 14.47 1.72
CA LYS A 48 16.25 15.31 0.89
C LYS A 48 16.60 14.54 -0.39
N PRO A 49 16.99 15.23 -1.46
CA PRO A 49 17.47 14.55 -2.67
C PRO A 49 18.65 13.62 -2.32
N GLY A 50 18.54 12.33 -2.70
CA GLY A 50 19.53 11.30 -2.41
C GLY A 50 19.50 10.72 -0.98
N GLU A 51 18.67 11.28 -0.10
CA GLU A 51 18.46 10.81 1.27
C GLU A 51 16.96 10.56 1.50
N PRO A 52 16.37 9.46 1.00
CA PRO A 52 14.97 9.19 1.21
C PRO A 52 14.69 8.93 2.69
N ARG A 53 13.59 9.46 3.17
CA ARG A 53 13.00 9.13 4.47
C ARG A 53 11.63 8.52 4.23
N LEU A 54 11.55 7.23 4.45
CA LEU A 54 10.31 6.48 4.34
C LEU A 54 9.52 6.69 5.61
N THR A 55 8.57 7.59 5.55
CA THR A 55 7.72 7.92 6.69
C THR A 55 6.45 7.09 6.64
N SER A 56 6.03 6.56 7.77
CA SER A 56 4.73 5.93 7.90
C SER A 56 3.60 6.98 7.79
N PHE A 57 2.35 6.52 7.66
CA PHE A 57 1.22 7.46 7.58
C PHE A 57 1.00 8.27 8.85
N ILE A 58 1.62 7.88 9.98
CA ILE A 58 1.47 8.57 11.27
C ILE A 58 2.31 9.83 11.41
N ASP A 59 3.39 9.97 10.67
CA ASP A 59 4.32 11.12 10.74
C ASP A 59 4.11 12.14 9.62
N ARG A 60 2.91 12.18 9.07
CA ARG A 60 2.52 13.18 8.07
C ARG A 60 2.33 14.55 8.74
N ARG A 61 2.81 15.57 8.05
CA ARG A 61 2.69 16.97 8.51
C ARG A 61 1.24 17.40 8.76
N ASP A 62 0.30 16.97 7.94
CA ASP A 62 -1.12 17.28 8.10
C ASP A 62 -1.68 16.74 9.42
N ARG A 63 -1.23 15.56 9.86
CA ARG A 63 -1.62 15.01 11.16
C ARG A 63 -1.11 15.83 12.33
N ALA A 64 0.11 16.32 12.25
CA ALA A 64 0.65 17.22 13.28
C ALA A 64 -0.10 18.56 13.33
N LEU A 65 -0.46 19.10 12.15
CA LEU A 65 -1.16 20.38 12.03
C LEU A 65 -2.65 20.30 12.39
N PHE A 66 -3.29 19.19 12.10
CA PHE A 66 -4.73 18.97 12.29
C PHE A 66 -5.01 17.84 13.29
N SER A 67 -4.16 17.71 14.30
CA SER A 67 -4.23 16.61 15.28
C SER A 67 -5.59 16.50 15.97
N GLU A 68 -6.25 17.62 16.23
CA GLU A 68 -7.59 17.65 16.83
C GLU A 68 -8.61 16.95 15.93
N ALA A 69 -8.59 17.25 14.61
CA ALA A 69 -9.50 16.63 13.64
C ALA A 69 -9.21 15.14 13.43
N TYR A 70 -7.93 14.74 13.46
CA TYR A 70 -7.55 13.32 13.33
C TYR A 70 -7.88 12.50 14.60
N ASN A 71 -7.95 13.14 15.76
CA ASN A 71 -8.28 12.50 17.03
C ASN A 71 -9.78 12.58 17.38
N ASP A 72 -10.56 13.37 16.63
CA ASP A 72 -12.00 13.50 16.83
C ASP A 72 -12.73 12.31 16.20
N PRO A 73 -13.40 11.46 17.00
CA PRO A 73 -14.13 10.31 16.48
C PRO A 73 -15.29 10.69 15.55
N ASP A 74 -15.79 11.93 15.65
CA ASP A 74 -16.93 12.41 14.85
C ASP A 74 -16.48 13.14 13.58
N SER A 75 -15.17 13.33 13.37
CA SER A 75 -14.64 14.04 12.20
C SER A 75 -14.86 13.32 10.86
N GLY A 76 -15.11 12.02 10.89
CA GLY A 76 -15.23 11.17 9.69
C GLY A 76 -13.90 10.88 8.96
N ILE A 77 -12.77 11.42 9.44
CA ILE A 77 -11.47 11.23 8.77
C ILE A 77 -10.98 9.80 8.92
N PHE A 78 -11.17 9.18 10.05
CA PHE A 78 -10.93 7.76 10.31
C PHE A 78 -11.94 7.23 11.34
N THR A 79 -13.17 7.27 10.99
CA THR A 79 -14.33 6.62 11.61
C THR A 79 -14.16 6.12 13.05
N GLY A 80 -13.72 6.96 13.97
CA GLY A 80 -13.92 6.79 15.41
C GLY A 80 -13.49 5.48 16.07
N ARG A 81 -12.66 4.65 15.44
CA ARG A 81 -12.24 3.37 15.99
C ARG A 81 -10.99 3.54 16.85
N ALA A 82 -11.09 3.08 18.08
CA ALA A 82 -10.03 3.23 19.08
C ALA A 82 -8.77 2.40 18.80
N LYS A 83 -8.84 1.41 17.90
CA LYS A 83 -7.72 0.52 17.57
C LYS A 83 -7.63 0.33 16.08
N VAL A 84 -6.44 0.58 15.55
CA VAL A 84 -6.10 0.37 14.17
C VAL A 84 -4.96 -0.63 14.12
N ALA A 85 -5.20 -1.76 13.45
CA ALA A 85 -4.10 -2.66 13.16
C ALA A 85 -3.21 -2.00 12.10
N ASN A 86 -1.96 -1.72 12.44
CA ASN A 86 -0.96 -1.20 11.52
C ASN A 86 -0.01 -2.29 11.10
N PRO A 87 0.24 -2.48 9.81
CA PRO A 87 1.28 -3.36 9.34
C PRO A 87 2.66 -2.73 9.62
N GLU A 88 3.59 -3.56 10.09
CA GLU A 88 4.98 -3.19 10.28
C GLU A 88 5.88 -4.18 9.53
N PHE A 89 6.96 -3.70 8.92
CA PHE A 89 7.99 -4.58 8.36
C PHE A 89 8.80 -5.20 9.51
N THR A 90 8.61 -6.50 9.72
CA THR A 90 9.28 -7.28 10.77
C THR A 90 10.12 -8.44 10.22
N GLY A 91 10.20 -8.57 8.91
CA GLY A 91 10.97 -9.57 8.18
C GLY A 91 11.27 -9.12 6.75
N PRO A 92 11.99 -9.95 5.98
CA PRO A 92 12.32 -9.62 4.59
C PRO A 92 11.05 -9.53 3.74
N VAL A 93 10.96 -8.48 2.93
CA VAL A 93 9.79 -8.26 2.07
C VAL A 93 9.77 -9.26 0.92
N THR A 94 8.65 -9.92 0.75
CA THR A 94 8.38 -10.83 -0.37
C THR A 94 7.02 -10.49 -0.99
N TYR A 95 6.80 -10.91 -2.24
CA TYR A 95 5.48 -10.79 -2.86
C TYR A 95 4.72 -12.11 -2.67
N ILE A 96 3.52 -12.02 -2.12
CA ILE A 96 2.65 -13.19 -1.84
C ILE A 96 1.28 -13.11 -2.53
N GLY A 97 1.03 -12.09 -3.34
CA GLY A 97 -0.24 -11.80 -4.00
C GLY A 97 -0.37 -12.33 -5.43
N GLN A 98 0.31 -13.45 -5.77
CA GLN A 98 0.33 -13.97 -7.15
C GLN A 98 -1.05 -14.34 -7.66
N ASP A 99 -1.86 -15.00 -6.84
CA ASP A 99 -3.20 -15.44 -7.22
C ASP A 99 -4.16 -14.26 -7.35
N GLU A 100 -4.03 -13.26 -6.48
CA GLU A 100 -4.85 -12.06 -6.50
C GLU A 100 -4.58 -11.22 -7.75
N VAL A 101 -3.32 -10.94 -8.06
CA VAL A 101 -2.99 -10.17 -9.28
C VAL A 101 -3.39 -10.91 -10.56
N ALA A 102 -3.23 -12.24 -10.59
CA ALA A 102 -3.69 -13.05 -11.73
C ALA A 102 -5.21 -12.97 -11.89
N ALA A 103 -5.96 -12.92 -10.80
CA ALA A 103 -7.41 -12.76 -10.83
C ALA A 103 -7.82 -11.34 -11.29
N ASP A 104 -7.19 -10.28 -10.79
CA ASP A 104 -7.44 -8.90 -11.23
C ASP A 104 -7.20 -8.74 -12.73
N VAL A 105 -6.06 -9.20 -13.20
CA VAL A 105 -5.67 -9.16 -14.63
C VAL A 105 -6.68 -9.89 -15.49
N ARG A 106 -7.09 -11.09 -15.09
CA ARG A 106 -8.09 -11.89 -15.83
C ARG A 106 -9.44 -11.19 -15.88
N LEU A 107 -9.93 -10.67 -14.73
CA LEU A 107 -11.21 -9.97 -14.67
C LEU A 107 -11.24 -8.77 -15.62
N LEU A 108 -10.17 -7.97 -15.63
CA LEU A 108 -10.10 -6.83 -16.55
C LEU A 108 -9.99 -7.29 -18.00
N ALA A 109 -9.12 -8.25 -18.31
CA ALA A 109 -8.92 -8.75 -19.67
C ALA A 109 -10.22 -9.32 -20.26
N ASP A 110 -10.98 -10.09 -19.48
CA ASP A 110 -12.26 -10.66 -19.89
C ASP A 110 -13.36 -9.60 -20.10
N ALA A 111 -13.28 -8.48 -19.39
CA ALA A 111 -14.23 -7.38 -19.49
C ALA A 111 -13.91 -6.39 -20.62
N LEU A 112 -12.67 -6.37 -21.12
CA LEU A 112 -12.24 -5.42 -22.14
C LEU A 112 -12.84 -5.75 -23.52
N PRO A 113 -13.48 -4.78 -24.21
CA PRO A 113 -13.83 -4.94 -25.60
C PRO A 113 -12.59 -5.18 -26.48
N ALA A 114 -12.72 -5.99 -27.52
CA ALA A 114 -11.61 -6.29 -28.43
C ALA A 114 -10.93 -5.02 -28.94
N GLY A 115 -9.60 -4.96 -28.83
CA GLY A 115 -8.78 -3.82 -29.25
C GLY A 115 -8.81 -2.61 -28.32
N THR A 116 -9.47 -2.70 -27.16
CA THR A 116 -9.49 -1.61 -26.17
C THR A 116 -8.29 -1.75 -25.22
N PRO A 117 -7.44 -0.72 -25.09
CA PRO A 117 -6.35 -0.76 -24.13
C PRO A 117 -6.89 -0.67 -22.69
N GLY A 118 -6.32 -1.48 -21.80
CA GLY A 118 -6.59 -1.49 -20.38
C GLY A 118 -5.35 -1.15 -19.55
N PHE A 119 -5.58 -0.71 -18.31
CA PHE A 119 -4.51 -0.52 -17.34
C PHE A 119 -4.97 -0.95 -15.94
N VAL A 120 -4.03 -1.36 -15.12
CA VAL A 120 -4.23 -1.70 -13.72
C VAL A 120 -3.46 -0.70 -12.88
N ALA A 121 -4.12 -0.13 -11.87
CA ALA A 121 -3.48 0.70 -10.87
C ALA A 121 -2.68 -0.20 -9.90
N ALA A 122 -1.45 0.17 -9.61
CA ALA A 122 -0.59 -0.55 -8.68
C ALA A 122 0.17 0.42 -7.78
N LEU A 123 0.51 -0.02 -6.57
CA LEU A 123 1.33 0.79 -5.68
C LEU A 123 2.75 0.94 -6.22
N SER A 124 3.27 2.16 -6.18
CA SER A 124 4.71 2.37 -6.36
C SER A 124 5.50 1.78 -5.20
N PRO A 125 6.77 1.39 -5.38
CA PRO A 125 7.59 0.90 -4.27
C PRO A 125 7.69 1.91 -3.12
N GLY A 126 7.79 3.21 -3.43
CA GLY A 126 7.83 4.26 -2.41
C GLY A 126 6.53 4.38 -1.62
N SER A 127 5.37 4.12 -2.22
CA SER A 127 4.09 4.10 -1.50
C SER A 127 3.94 2.83 -0.66
N ALA A 128 4.34 1.67 -1.20
CA ALA A 128 4.26 0.39 -0.48
C ALA A 128 5.25 0.31 0.71
N ALA A 129 6.38 1.01 0.62
CA ALA A 129 7.38 1.05 1.69
C ALA A 129 7.03 2.01 2.86
N ARG A 130 5.89 2.71 2.81
CA ARG A 130 5.50 3.71 3.83
C ARG A 130 4.85 3.09 5.06
N LEU A 131 5.45 2.05 5.59
CA LEU A 131 5.04 1.41 6.84
C LEU A 131 6.15 1.56 7.88
N THR A 132 5.82 1.30 9.13
CA THR A 132 6.82 1.24 10.18
C THR A 132 7.84 0.14 9.88
N ASN A 133 9.12 0.49 9.84
CA ASN A 133 10.21 -0.43 9.61
C ASN A 133 10.82 -0.88 10.96
N ARG A 134 10.81 -2.18 11.23
CA ARG A 134 11.44 -2.81 12.40
C ARG A 134 12.50 -3.83 12.02
N TYR A 135 12.74 -4.03 10.73
CA TYR A 135 13.63 -5.09 10.26
C TYR A 135 14.87 -4.58 9.54
N TYR A 136 14.72 -3.58 8.68
CA TYR A 136 15.83 -3.07 7.87
C TYR A 136 16.55 -1.95 8.61
N ASP A 137 17.90 -2.02 8.62
CA ASP A 137 18.75 -0.95 9.16
C ASP A 137 18.90 0.22 8.18
N ASP A 138 18.66 -0.02 6.88
CA ASP A 138 18.78 0.97 5.80
C ASP A 138 17.46 1.09 5.01
N GLU A 139 16.97 2.31 4.88
CA GLU A 139 15.75 2.60 4.12
C GLU A 139 15.93 2.34 2.60
N HIS A 140 17.15 2.44 2.08
CA HIS A 140 17.43 2.08 0.68
C HIS A 140 17.28 0.57 0.46
N GLU A 141 17.72 -0.24 1.41
CA GLU A 141 17.56 -1.68 1.35
C GLU A 141 16.07 -2.06 1.40
N LEU A 142 15.31 -1.50 2.33
CA LEU A 142 13.86 -1.69 2.39
C LEU A 142 13.20 -1.32 1.05
N LEU A 143 13.51 -0.13 0.53
CA LEU A 143 12.91 0.34 -0.73
C LEU A 143 13.27 -0.56 -1.91
N ALA A 144 14.51 -1.05 -1.96
CA ALA A 144 14.96 -1.98 -3.00
C ALA A 144 14.26 -3.33 -2.90
N ASP A 145 14.05 -3.86 -1.70
CA ASP A 145 13.34 -5.13 -1.48
C ASP A 145 11.86 -5.01 -1.84
N VAL A 146 11.20 -3.94 -1.41
CA VAL A 146 9.83 -3.65 -1.84
C VAL A 146 9.74 -3.55 -3.36
N GLY A 147 10.69 -2.87 -4.02
CA GLY A 147 10.74 -2.78 -5.47
C GLY A 147 10.91 -4.15 -6.15
N ARG A 148 11.75 -5.02 -5.59
CA ARG A 148 11.91 -6.40 -6.07
C ARG A 148 10.63 -7.22 -5.91
N ALA A 149 9.97 -7.12 -4.77
CA ALA A 149 8.71 -7.80 -4.51
C ALA A 149 7.61 -7.34 -5.48
N MET A 150 7.39 -6.03 -5.58
CA MET A 150 6.35 -5.44 -6.44
C MET A 150 6.58 -5.68 -7.93
N ARG A 151 7.81 -5.94 -8.35
CA ARG A 151 8.11 -6.33 -9.73
C ARG A 151 7.29 -7.54 -10.21
N THR A 152 6.99 -8.47 -9.32
CA THR A 152 6.15 -9.64 -9.64
C THR A 152 4.76 -9.22 -10.10
N GLU A 153 4.15 -8.27 -9.40
CA GLU A 153 2.85 -7.71 -9.77
C GLU A 153 2.92 -6.97 -11.10
N TYR A 154 3.90 -6.08 -11.27
CA TYR A 154 4.05 -5.30 -12.49
C TYR A 154 4.27 -6.17 -13.72
N GLN A 155 5.06 -7.24 -13.59
CA GLN A 155 5.27 -8.20 -14.66
C GLN A 155 3.99 -8.96 -15.02
N ALA A 156 3.22 -9.41 -14.01
CA ALA A 156 1.96 -10.10 -14.28
C ALA A 156 0.98 -9.22 -15.07
N ILE A 157 0.90 -7.92 -14.76
CA ILE A 157 0.06 -6.97 -15.48
C ILE A 157 0.58 -6.75 -16.90
N THR A 158 1.88 -6.51 -17.08
CA THR A 158 2.45 -6.21 -18.41
C THR A 158 2.49 -7.44 -19.32
N ASP A 159 2.73 -8.63 -18.78
CA ASP A 159 2.71 -9.89 -19.53
C ASP A 159 1.31 -10.21 -20.08
N ALA A 160 0.27 -9.71 -19.43
CA ALA A 160 -1.11 -9.79 -19.93
C ALA A 160 -1.46 -8.74 -20.98
N GLY A 161 -0.51 -7.92 -21.41
CA GLY A 161 -0.71 -6.85 -22.39
C GLY A 161 -1.42 -5.61 -21.84
N LEU A 162 -1.53 -5.49 -20.52
CA LEU A 162 -2.09 -4.33 -19.83
C LEU A 162 -0.99 -3.32 -19.45
N THR A 163 -1.39 -2.10 -19.20
CA THR A 163 -0.48 -1.04 -18.71
C THR A 163 -0.52 -0.97 -17.18
N VAL A 164 0.63 -0.78 -16.55
CA VAL A 164 0.71 -0.47 -15.11
C VAL A 164 0.62 1.04 -14.92
N GLN A 165 -0.23 1.48 -14.00
CA GLN A 165 -0.30 2.88 -13.55
C GLN A 165 0.15 2.97 -12.09
N PHE A 166 1.06 3.90 -11.78
CA PHE A 166 1.49 4.25 -10.44
C PHE A 166 0.91 5.57 -10.00
#